data_370115051f26255684ff2f7437194eae
#
_entry.id   370115051f26255684ff2f7437194eae
#
_cell.length_a   1.000
_cell.length_b   1.000
_cell.length_c   1.000
_cell.angle_alpha   90.00
_cell.angle_beta   90.00
_cell.angle_gamma   90.00
#
_symmetry.space_group_name_H-M   'P 1'
#
loop_
_entity.id
_entity.type
_entity.pdbx_description
1 polymer ?
#
loop_
_entity_poly.entity_id
_entity_poly.type
_entity_poly.pdbx_seq_one_letter_code
_entity_poly.pdbx_strand_id
1 'polypeptide(L)'
;MQARLFAQPRRSGILERMAWLFTRISAVVLLVMAVFHLLYMHLALGMDAISFQLIAWRWQFPGWRLFDLCLLVFGWLHGANGMRIVIDDYVHSPTGRIVARALLSIITATLIVLGAFVVLSFKSS
;
A
#
# COMPACT_ATOMS: atom_id res chain seq x y z
N MET A 1 -15.72 -42.54 -0.46
CA MET A 1 -15.53 -41.88 0.84
C MET A 1 -14.33 -40.91 0.89
N GLN A 2 -13.58 -40.73 -0.21
CA GLN A 2 -12.39 -39.85 -0.26
C GLN A 2 -12.63 -38.45 -0.85
N ALA A 3 -13.79 -38.16 -1.44
CA ALA A 3 -14.06 -36.88 -2.10
C ALA A 3 -14.33 -35.67 -1.16
N ARG A 4 -14.46 -35.92 0.17
CA ARG A 4 -14.74 -34.84 1.15
C ARG A 4 -13.51 -34.21 1.79
N LEU A 5 -12.31 -34.77 1.57
CA LEU A 5 -11.08 -34.30 2.20
C LEU A 5 -10.44 -33.10 1.48
N PHE A 6 -10.92 -32.74 0.30
CA PHE A 6 -10.38 -31.62 -0.50
C PHE A 6 -11.34 -30.45 -0.67
N ALA A 7 -12.43 -30.42 0.10
CA ALA A 7 -13.26 -29.22 0.15
C ALA A 7 -12.52 -28.12 0.89
N GLN A 8 -11.71 -27.38 0.15
CA GLN A 8 -11.19 -26.09 0.63
C GLN A 8 -12.39 -25.23 1.06
N PRO A 9 -12.38 -24.62 2.26
CA PRO A 9 -13.44 -23.70 2.63
C PRO A 9 -13.48 -22.62 1.55
N ARG A 10 -14.58 -22.54 0.80
CA ARG A 10 -14.83 -21.43 -0.13
C ARG A 10 -14.84 -20.16 0.69
N ARG A 11 -13.69 -19.50 0.77
CA ARG A 11 -13.66 -18.09 1.18
C ARG A 11 -14.69 -17.37 0.35
N SER A 12 -15.52 -16.55 0.97
CA SER A 12 -16.62 -15.86 0.30
C SER A 12 -16.10 -15.27 -1.00
N GLY A 13 -16.61 -15.73 -2.15
CA GLY A 13 -16.12 -15.33 -3.47
C GLY A 13 -16.24 -13.80 -3.72
N ILE A 14 -16.93 -13.09 -2.85
CA ILE A 14 -17.03 -11.63 -2.82
C ILE A 14 -15.72 -10.99 -2.38
N LEU A 15 -15.12 -11.44 -1.26
CA LEU A 15 -13.85 -10.87 -0.76
C LEU A 15 -12.68 -11.11 -1.73
N GLU A 16 -12.63 -12.29 -2.36
CA GLU A 16 -11.60 -12.58 -3.37
C GLU A 16 -11.79 -11.71 -4.62
N ARG A 17 -13.03 -11.52 -5.07
CA ARG A 17 -13.33 -10.62 -6.20
C ARG A 17 -12.97 -9.18 -5.87
N MET A 18 -13.29 -8.71 -4.67
CA MET A 18 -12.95 -7.35 -4.24
C MET A 18 -11.43 -7.16 -4.14
N ALA A 19 -10.69 -8.11 -3.57
CA ALA A 19 -9.24 -8.07 -3.51
C ALA A 19 -8.60 -8.07 -4.92
N TRP A 20 -9.13 -8.90 -5.82
CA TRP A 20 -8.68 -8.96 -7.21
C TRP A 20 -8.94 -7.63 -7.95
N LEU A 21 -10.16 -7.08 -7.82
CA LEU A 21 -10.52 -5.82 -8.43
C LEU A 21 -9.70 -4.66 -7.86
N PHE A 22 -9.54 -4.63 -6.54
CA PHE A 22 -8.69 -3.64 -5.85
C PHE A 22 -7.25 -3.68 -6.39
N THR A 23 -6.65 -4.85 -6.55
CA THR A 23 -5.27 -4.97 -7.06
C THR A 23 -5.14 -4.35 -8.45
N ARG A 24 -6.11 -4.54 -9.33
CA ARG A 24 -6.07 -4.00 -10.69
C ARG A 24 -6.31 -2.51 -10.74
N ILE A 25 -7.35 -2.03 -10.06
CA ILE A 25 -7.68 -0.60 -10.03
C ILE A 25 -6.56 0.18 -9.33
N SER A 26 -6.09 -0.30 -8.17
CA SER A 26 -5.02 0.36 -7.43
C SER A 26 -3.71 0.40 -8.22
N ALA A 27 -3.40 -0.61 -9.03
CA ALA A 27 -2.21 -0.60 -9.89
C ALA A 27 -2.25 0.56 -10.90
N VAL A 28 -3.39 0.77 -11.57
CA VAL A 28 -3.54 1.87 -12.53
C VAL A 28 -3.50 3.23 -11.83
N VAL A 29 -4.22 3.37 -10.73
CA VAL A 29 -4.24 4.61 -9.94
C VAL A 29 -2.85 4.94 -9.42
N LEU A 30 -2.15 3.95 -8.85
CA LEU A 30 -0.78 4.13 -8.34
C LEU A 30 0.21 4.46 -9.44
N LEU A 31 0.09 3.85 -10.62
CA LEU A 31 0.95 4.17 -11.75
C LEU A 31 0.83 5.65 -12.11
N VAL A 32 -0.41 6.15 -12.25
CA VAL A 32 -0.66 7.57 -12.55
C VAL A 32 -0.15 8.48 -11.44
N MET A 33 -0.48 8.17 -10.19
CA MET A 33 -0.06 8.98 -9.03
C MET A 33 1.46 8.98 -8.85
N ALA A 34 2.11 7.82 -8.97
CA ALA A 34 3.56 7.70 -8.80
C ALA A 34 4.33 8.39 -9.94
N VAL A 35 3.88 8.22 -11.17
CA VAL A 35 4.49 8.93 -12.32
C VAL A 35 4.32 10.44 -12.17
N PHE A 36 3.12 10.91 -11.81
CA PHE A 36 2.89 12.33 -11.54
C PHE A 36 3.78 12.85 -10.40
N HIS A 37 3.84 12.12 -9.29
CA HIS A 37 4.70 12.48 -8.16
C HIS A 37 6.17 12.58 -8.56
N LEU A 38 6.66 11.57 -9.29
CA LEU A 38 8.05 11.53 -9.76
C LEU A 38 8.35 12.72 -10.70
N LEU A 39 7.51 12.94 -11.70
CA LEU A 39 7.71 14.01 -12.68
C LEU A 39 7.62 15.39 -12.01
N TYR A 40 6.65 15.58 -11.12
CA TYR A 40 6.49 16.84 -10.41
C TYR A 40 7.70 17.13 -9.51
N MET A 41 8.14 16.16 -8.71
CA MET A 41 9.26 16.36 -7.78
C MET A 41 10.61 16.54 -8.50
N HIS A 42 10.84 15.82 -9.59
CA HIS A 42 12.17 15.75 -10.22
C HIS A 42 12.30 16.67 -11.43
N LEU A 43 11.24 16.85 -12.23
CA LEU A 43 11.30 17.70 -13.41
C LEU A 43 10.78 19.11 -13.16
N ALA A 44 9.66 19.26 -12.46
CA ALA A 44 9.08 20.59 -12.23
C ALA A 44 9.80 21.37 -11.12
N LEU A 45 10.24 20.69 -10.06
CA LEU A 45 10.92 21.31 -8.94
C LEU A 45 12.45 21.19 -9.03
N GLY A 46 12.97 20.21 -9.76
CA GLY A 46 14.39 19.91 -9.86
C GLY A 46 14.90 19.05 -8.69
N MET A 47 15.86 18.19 -8.96
CA MET A 47 16.39 17.25 -7.94
C MET A 47 17.11 17.98 -6.81
N ASP A 48 17.79 19.08 -7.10
CA ASP A 48 18.54 19.86 -6.10
C ASP A 48 17.63 20.67 -5.16
N ALA A 49 16.36 20.85 -5.53
CA ALA A 49 15.37 21.58 -4.72
C ALA A 49 14.69 20.67 -3.66
N ILE A 50 14.86 19.34 -3.71
CA ILE A 50 14.23 18.42 -2.77
C ILE A 50 14.88 18.60 -1.40
N SER A 51 14.20 19.28 -0.52
CA SER A 51 14.63 19.59 0.82
C SER A 51 13.50 19.45 1.82
N PHE A 52 13.85 19.43 3.12
CA PHE A 52 12.85 19.43 4.18
C PHE A 52 11.92 20.66 4.06
N GLN A 53 12.46 21.83 3.75
CA GLN A 53 11.68 23.07 3.61
C GLN A 53 10.67 22.97 2.49
N LEU A 54 11.03 22.36 1.36
CA LEU A 54 10.11 22.16 0.24
C LEU A 54 8.94 21.24 0.63
N ILE A 55 9.22 20.13 1.32
CA ILE A 55 8.19 19.23 1.80
C ILE A 55 7.28 19.91 2.83
N ALA A 56 7.89 20.66 3.76
CA ALA A 56 7.17 21.44 4.76
C ALA A 56 6.24 22.47 4.10
N TRP A 57 6.71 23.17 3.09
CA TRP A 57 5.90 24.11 2.32
C TRP A 57 4.75 23.42 1.58
N ARG A 58 5.00 22.31 0.88
CA ARG A 58 3.95 21.54 0.20
C ARG A 58 2.85 21.08 1.18
N TRP A 59 3.24 20.64 2.35
CA TRP A 59 2.30 20.14 3.35
C TRP A 59 1.53 21.23 4.11
N GLN A 60 1.77 22.51 3.84
CA GLN A 60 0.86 23.58 4.22
C GLN A 60 -0.47 23.52 3.46
N PHE A 61 -0.45 22.96 2.25
CA PHE A 61 -1.65 22.83 1.41
C PHE A 61 -2.32 21.47 1.63
N PRO A 62 -3.60 21.45 2.05
CA PRO A 62 -4.33 20.20 2.32
C PRO A 62 -4.36 19.21 1.14
N GLY A 63 -4.41 19.74 -0.10
CA GLY A 63 -4.41 18.92 -1.31
C GLY A 63 -3.15 18.08 -1.48
N TRP A 64 -1.97 18.64 -1.19
CA TRP A 64 -0.73 17.88 -1.25
C TRP A 64 -0.62 16.85 -0.13
N ARG A 65 -1.08 17.17 1.09
CA ARG A 65 -1.17 16.18 2.17
C ARG A 65 -2.07 15.02 1.81
N LEU A 66 -3.24 15.32 1.26
CA LEU A 66 -4.18 14.29 0.84
C LEU A 66 -3.59 13.41 -0.27
N PHE A 67 -2.92 14.03 -1.25
CA PHE A 67 -2.26 13.30 -2.33
C PHE A 67 -1.18 12.34 -1.80
N ASP A 68 -0.27 12.83 -0.96
CA ASP A 68 0.81 12.02 -0.39
C ASP A 68 0.27 10.94 0.54
N LEU A 69 -0.80 11.23 1.31
CA LEU A 69 -1.49 10.23 2.14
C LEU A 69 -2.16 9.15 1.30
N CYS A 70 -2.84 9.51 0.22
CA CYS A 70 -3.43 8.55 -0.71
C CYS A 70 -2.35 7.67 -1.35
N LEU A 71 -1.26 8.27 -1.81
CA LEU A 71 -0.13 7.52 -2.38
C LEU A 71 0.46 6.53 -1.38
N LEU A 72 0.65 6.95 -0.12
CA LEU A 72 1.12 6.10 0.97
C LEU A 72 0.17 4.91 1.22
N VAL A 73 -1.11 5.20 1.44
CA VAL A 73 -2.10 4.17 1.82
C VAL A 73 -2.32 3.18 0.67
N PHE A 74 -2.57 3.69 -0.54
CA PHE A 74 -2.76 2.83 -1.72
C PHE A 74 -1.50 2.03 -2.03
N GLY A 75 -0.32 2.63 -1.94
CA GLY A 75 0.95 1.96 -2.17
C GLY A 75 1.17 0.79 -1.22
N TRP A 76 0.98 1.00 0.09
CA TRP A 76 1.15 -0.05 1.09
C TRP A 76 0.09 -1.15 0.97
N LEU A 77 -1.18 -0.80 0.76
CA LEU A 77 -2.25 -1.80 0.60
C LEU A 77 -2.07 -2.62 -0.68
N HIS A 78 -1.69 -1.98 -1.78
CA HIS A 78 -1.40 -2.66 -3.04
C HIS A 78 -0.22 -3.61 -2.90
N GLY A 79 0.90 -3.12 -2.33
CA GLY A 79 2.10 -3.93 -2.10
C GLY A 79 1.85 -5.09 -1.14
N ALA A 80 1.12 -4.86 -0.05
CA ALA A 80 0.75 -5.92 0.90
C ALA A 80 -0.15 -6.98 0.26
N ASN A 81 -1.11 -6.57 -0.58
CA ASN A 81 -1.96 -7.54 -1.28
C ASN A 81 -1.17 -8.35 -2.31
N GLY A 82 -0.24 -7.71 -3.04
CA GLY A 82 0.69 -8.41 -3.94
C GLY A 82 1.61 -9.37 -3.19
N MET A 83 2.21 -8.95 -2.08
CA MET A 83 3.07 -9.79 -1.24
C MET A 83 2.30 -10.97 -0.64
N ARG A 84 1.02 -10.80 -0.30
CA ARG A 84 0.18 -11.91 0.15
C ARG A 84 0.06 -13.00 -0.89
N ILE A 85 -0.09 -12.65 -2.16
CA ILE A 85 -0.13 -13.61 -3.27
C ILE A 85 1.20 -14.36 -3.35
N VAL A 86 2.32 -13.65 -3.29
CA VAL A 86 3.66 -14.27 -3.31
C VAL A 86 3.86 -15.23 -2.13
N ILE A 87 3.43 -14.84 -0.91
CA ILE A 87 3.48 -15.72 0.26
C ILE A 87 2.67 -17.00 0.01
N ASP A 88 1.50 -16.88 -0.59
CA ASP A 88 0.63 -18.03 -0.86
C ASP A 88 1.22 -18.99 -1.87
N ASP A 89 1.96 -18.46 -2.85
CA ASP A 89 2.59 -19.25 -3.90
C ASP A 89 3.88 -19.92 -3.43
N TYR A 90 4.68 -19.27 -2.61
CA TYR A 90 6.03 -19.75 -2.24
C TYR A 90 6.09 -20.40 -0.85
N VAL A 91 5.24 -20.02 0.09
CA VAL A 91 5.24 -20.61 1.44
C VAL A 91 4.32 -21.83 1.49
N HIS A 92 4.90 -23.03 1.40
CA HIS A 92 4.16 -24.27 1.33
C HIS A 92 3.62 -24.76 2.69
N SER A 93 4.31 -24.43 3.81
CA SER A 93 3.86 -24.85 5.13
C SER A 93 2.65 -24.04 5.61
N PRO A 94 1.58 -24.68 6.12
CA PRO A 94 0.39 -23.98 6.60
C PRO A 94 0.71 -22.97 7.71
N THR A 95 1.52 -23.37 8.68
CA THR A 95 1.94 -22.52 9.80
C THR A 95 2.80 -21.35 9.32
N GLY A 96 3.77 -21.60 8.44
CA GLY A 96 4.62 -20.56 7.86
C GLY A 96 3.80 -19.51 7.11
N ARG A 97 2.78 -19.92 6.36
CA ARG A 97 1.87 -19.03 5.64
C ARG A 97 1.07 -18.11 6.59
N ILE A 98 0.54 -18.67 7.69
CA ILE A 98 -0.18 -17.92 8.69
C ILE A 98 0.75 -16.87 9.35
N VAL A 99 1.94 -17.28 9.76
CA VAL A 99 2.93 -16.38 10.38
C VAL A 99 3.37 -15.28 9.42
N ALA A 100 3.71 -15.64 8.18
CA ALA A 100 4.14 -14.66 7.18
C ALA A 100 3.05 -13.63 6.86
N ARG A 101 1.79 -14.06 6.71
CA ARG A 101 0.66 -13.15 6.51
C ARG A 101 0.38 -12.26 7.71
N ALA A 102 0.51 -12.80 8.94
CA ALA A 102 0.35 -12.02 10.17
C ALA A 102 1.41 -10.93 10.28
N LEU A 103 2.68 -11.29 10.06
CA LEU A 103 3.79 -10.33 10.03
C LEU A 103 3.59 -9.26 8.96
N LEU A 104 3.23 -9.63 7.74
CA LEU A 104 2.92 -8.69 6.66
C LEU A 104 1.82 -7.72 7.07
N SER A 105 0.75 -8.21 7.68
CA SER A 105 -0.37 -7.36 8.14
C SER A 105 0.04 -6.39 9.22
N ILE A 106 0.83 -6.84 10.21
CA ILE A 106 1.34 -6.00 11.30
C ILE A 106 2.26 -4.92 10.74
N ILE A 107 3.22 -5.28 9.89
CA ILE A 107 4.16 -4.33 9.28
C ILE A 107 3.39 -3.30 8.46
N THR A 108 2.47 -3.74 7.60
CA THR A 108 1.65 -2.85 6.76
C THR A 108 0.84 -1.87 7.59
N ALA A 109 0.12 -2.36 8.62
CA ALA A 109 -0.66 -1.51 9.50
C ALA A 109 0.22 -0.49 10.25
N THR A 110 1.34 -0.93 10.79
CA THR A 110 2.30 -0.06 11.50
C THR A 110 2.81 1.06 10.60
N LEU A 111 3.24 0.73 9.39
CA LEU A 111 3.79 1.71 8.45
C LEU A 111 2.74 2.70 7.92
N ILE A 112 1.51 2.23 7.68
CA ILE A 112 0.40 3.13 7.32
C ILE A 112 0.08 4.08 8.47
N VAL A 113 -0.02 3.58 9.70
CA VAL A 113 -0.35 4.41 10.88
C VAL A 113 0.76 5.42 11.15
N LEU A 114 2.03 4.99 11.14
CA LEU A 114 3.17 5.89 11.34
C LEU A 114 3.26 6.94 10.24
N GLY A 115 3.15 6.54 8.98
CA GLY A 115 3.21 7.47 7.85
C GLY A 115 2.03 8.45 7.86
N ALA A 116 0.81 7.97 8.13
CA ALA A 116 -0.36 8.84 8.27
C ALA A 116 -0.21 9.81 9.45
N PHE A 117 0.30 9.33 10.59
CA PHE A 117 0.58 10.18 11.74
C PHE A 117 1.57 11.30 11.39
N VAL A 118 2.67 10.99 10.70
CA VAL A 118 3.64 12.00 10.25
C VAL A 118 3.00 13.03 9.33
N VAL A 119 2.27 12.59 8.30
CA VAL A 119 1.63 13.49 7.33
C VAL A 119 0.59 14.39 7.98
N LEU A 120 -0.22 13.84 8.90
CA LEU A 120 -1.34 14.57 9.51
C LEU A 120 -0.91 15.47 10.68
N SER A 121 0.07 15.02 11.48
CA SER A 121 0.54 15.79 12.65
C SER A 121 1.60 16.83 12.30
N PHE A 122 2.13 16.82 11.07
CA PHE A 122 3.14 17.79 10.65
C PHE A 122 2.60 19.20 10.71
N LYS A 123 3.23 20.04 11.53
CA LYS A 123 3.00 21.50 11.63
C LYS A 123 4.25 22.19 11.08
N SER A 124 4.09 23.00 10.06
CA SER A 124 5.13 23.96 9.68
C SER A 124 5.14 25.06 10.74
N SER A 125 6.13 25.09 11.59
CA SER A 125 6.47 26.25 12.43
C SER A 125 7.06 27.36 11.58
#